data_39459ae555588205a0ae7be9bfc12b72
#
_entry.id   39459ae555588205a0ae7be9bfc12b72
#
_cell.length_a   1.000
_cell.length_b   1.000
_cell.length_c   1.000
_cell.angle_alpha   90.00
_cell.angle_beta   90.00
_cell.angle_gamma   90.00
#
_symmetry.space_group_name_H-M   'P 1'
#
loop_
_entity.id
_entity.type
_entity.pdbx_description
1 polymer ?
#
loop_
_entity_poly.entity_id
_entity_poly.type
_entity_poly.pdbx_seq_one_letter_code
_entity_poly.pdbx_strand_id
1 'polypeptide(L)'
;MEKYKFGTDGIRGKANEELTPEIAFRLGYVLGKRIPEGERLLVSKDTRESGDELALSAISGCLASGKDVDYIKVAATPISAFATTYLNYSYALVITASHNIYSDNGLKVFKKNGLKLSDEECQSIEQELTENISYSKKIGKLFIKKNIKKKYINYLKKQNINLDSLIVVLDEANGSLSN
;
A
#
# COMPACT_ATOMS: atom_id res chain seq x y z
N MET A 1 22.55 8.43 -6.18
CA MET A 1 21.20 9.05 -6.13
C MET A 1 20.09 8.12 -6.65
N GLU A 2 20.19 6.81 -6.39
CA GLU A 2 19.16 5.83 -6.82
C GLU A 2 18.21 5.38 -5.68
N LYS A 3 18.37 5.98 -4.49
CA LYS A 3 17.71 5.52 -3.24
C LYS A 3 16.17 5.53 -3.27
N TYR A 4 15.54 6.31 -4.15
CA TYR A 4 14.08 6.52 -4.16
C TYR A 4 13.43 6.17 -5.50
N LYS A 5 14.04 5.28 -6.29
CA LYS A 5 13.59 5.02 -7.65
C LYS A 5 12.46 4.00 -7.70
N PHE A 6 11.38 4.35 -8.39
CA PHE A 6 10.32 3.41 -8.71
C PHE A 6 10.76 2.47 -9.84
N GLY A 7 10.63 1.16 -9.57
CA GLY A 7 10.63 0.15 -10.63
C GLY A 7 9.21 -0.05 -11.18
N THR A 8 9.05 -1.05 -12.05
CA THR A 8 7.75 -1.39 -12.69
C THR A 8 6.63 -1.65 -11.67
N ASP A 9 6.97 -2.08 -10.44
CA ASP A 9 6.04 -2.49 -9.41
C ASP A 9 6.25 -1.78 -8.06
N GLY A 10 6.71 -0.55 -8.08
CA GLY A 10 6.98 0.24 -6.88
C GLY A 10 8.47 0.28 -6.51
N ILE A 11 8.78 0.80 -5.33
CA ILE A 11 10.14 0.81 -4.78
C ILE A 11 10.37 -0.53 -4.10
N ARG A 12 11.38 -1.28 -4.53
CA ARG A 12 11.72 -2.59 -3.96
C ARG A 12 13.18 -2.67 -3.59
N GLY A 13 13.48 -3.52 -2.61
CA GLY A 13 14.84 -3.80 -2.22
C GLY A 13 14.91 -4.68 -0.97
N LYS A 14 16.12 -5.06 -0.58
CA LYS A 14 16.38 -5.79 0.65
C LYS A 14 16.02 -4.91 1.85
N ALA A 15 15.16 -5.43 2.73
CA ALA A 15 14.67 -4.68 3.87
C ALA A 15 15.81 -4.27 4.81
N ASN A 16 15.79 -3.02 5.30
CA ASN A 16 16.78 -2.39 6.17
C ASN A 16 18.19 -2.18 5.55
N GLU A 17 18.36 -2.52 4.27
CA GLU A 17 19.59 -2.22 3.52
C GLU A 17 19.28 -1.23 2.38
N GLU A 18 18.45 -1.64 1.44
CA GLU A 18 18.06 -0.83 0.27
C GLU A 18 16.70 -0.17 0.50
N LEU A 19 15.75 -0.90 1.08
CA LEU A 19 14.43 -0.41 1.43
C LEU A 19 14.34 -0.19 2.94
N THR A 20 14.44 1.07 3.35
CA THR A 20 14.51 1.47 4.76
C THR A 20 13.21 2.07 5.28
N PRO A 21 12.99 2.10 6.61
CA PRO A 21 11.88 2.83 7.23
C PRO A 21 11.82 4.31 6.85
N GLU A 22 12.97 4.95 6.59
CA GLU A 22 13.03 6.34 6.13
C GLU A 22 12.35 6.50 4.76
N ILE A 23 12.61 5.59 3.82
CA ILE A 23 11.99 5.61 2.49
C ILE A 23 10.47 5.45 2.63
N ALA A 24 10.04 4.52 3.45
CA ALA A 24 8.62 4.28 3.71
C ALA A 24 7.94 5.50 4.35
N PHE A 25 8.57 6.13 5.34
CA PHE A 25 8.08 7.36 5.96
C PHE A 25 7.93 8.49 4.94
N ARG A 26 8.97 8.75 4.14
CA ARG A 26 8.96 9.79 3.12
C ARG A 26 7.87 9.56 2.08
N LEU A 27 7.71 8.32 1.60
CA LEU A 27 6.65 7.98 0.66
C LEU A 27 5.26 8.19 1.28
N GLY A 28 5.04 7.75 2.51
CA GLY A 28 3.79 8.00 3.23
C GLY A 28 3.49 9.49 3.37
N TYR A 29 4.50 10.31 3.67
CA TYR A 29 4.39 11.76 3.78
C TYR A 29 4.02 12.41 2.43
N VAL A 30 4.72 12.05 1.35
CA VAL A 30 4.46 12.58 0.00
C VAL A 30 3.06 12.19 -0.47
N LEU A 31 2.68 10.93 -0.33
CA LEU A 31 1.32 10.49 -0.67
C LEU A 31 0.27 11.25 0.15
N GLY A 32 0.51 11.44 1.44
CA GLY A 32 -0.39 12.20 2.30
C GLY A 32 -0.59 13.63 1.81
N LYS A 33 0.46 14.33 1.40
CA LYS A 33 0.36 15.70 0.83
C LYS A 33 -0.48 15.75 -0.45
N ARG A 34 -0.47 14.68 -1.23
CA ARG A 34 -1.22 14.59 -2.50
C ARG A 34 -2.70 14.20 -2.32
N ILE A 35 -3.08 13.69 -1.15
CA ILE A 35 -4.47 13.29 -0.87
C ILE A 35 -5.35 14.53 -0.70
N PRO A 36 -6.50 14.63 -1.39
CA PRO A 36 -7.48 15.69 -1.19
C PRO A 36 -8.00 15.77 0.24
N GLU A 37 -8.56 16.92 0.63
CA GLU A 37 -9.18 17.04 1.95
C GLU A 37 -10.41 16.13 2.07
N GLY A 38 -10.56 15.49 3.23
CA GLY A 38 -11.62 14.53 3.50
C GLY A 38 -11.35 13.09 3.02
N GLU A 39 -10.33 12.87 2.19
CA GLU A 39 -9.89 11.52 1.77
C GLU A 39 -8.75 11.01 2.65
N ARG A 40 -8.43 9.71 2.54
CA ARG A 40 -7.45 9.00 3.39
C ARG A 40 -6.53 8.14 2.56
N LEU A 41 -5.33 7.87 3.11
CA LEU A 41 -4.46 6.82 2.61
C LEU A 41 -4.95 5.46 3.12
N LEU A 42 -5.06 4.48 2.22
CA LEU A 42 -5.18 3.08 2.62
C LEU A 42 -3.79 2.46 2.71
N VAL A 43 -3.49 1.74 3.79
CA VAL A 43 -2.25 0.98 3.94
C VAL A 43 -2.57 -0.48 4.21
N SER A 44 -1.84 -1.38 3.53
CA SER A 44 -1.86 -2.81 3.76
C SER A 44 -0.46 -3.41 3.65
N LYS A 45 -0.29 -4.64 4.12
CA LYS A 45 0.96 -5.38 3.97
C LYS A 45 0.70 -6.85 3.64
N ASP A 46 1.74 -7.54 3.15
CA ASP A 46 1.78 -9.00 3.12
C ASP A 46 2.29 -9.59 4.44
N THR A 47 2.72 -10.83 4.44
CA THR A 47 3.13 -11.59 5.64
C THR A 47 4.62 -11.46 5.97
N ARG A 48 5.40 -10.69 5.22
CA ARG A 48 6.85 -10.52 5.42
C ARG A 48 7.17 -9.90 6.79
N GLU A 49 8.28 -10.32 7.37
CA GLU A 49 8.74 -9.90 8.70
C GLU A 49 8.90 -8.36 8.79
N SER A 50 9.55 -7.76 7.80
CA SER A 50 9.73 -6.30 7.72
C SER A 50 8.45 -5.50 7.43
N GLY A 51 7.32 -6.19 7.23
CA GLY A 51 6.07 -5.56 6.82
C GLY A 51 5.51 -4.57 7.84
N ASP A 52 5.58 -4.86 9.14
CA ASP A 52 5.07 -3.95 10.17
C ASP A 52 5.93 -2.70 10.30
N GLU A 53 7.25 -2.85 10.28
CA GLU A 53 8.19 -1.73 10.34
C GLU A 53 7.95 -0.72 9.20
N LEU A 54 7.91 -1.20 7.97
CA LEU A 54 7.70 -0.35 6.80
C LEU A 54 6.29 0.25 6.76
N ALA A 55 5.27 -0.54 7.12
CA ALA A 55 3.89 -0.04 7.15
C ALA A 55 3.70 1.05 8.20
N LEU A 56 4.19 0.86 9.42
CA LEU A 56 4.08 1.85 10.50
C LEU A 56 4.89 3.11 10.19
N SER A 57 6.05 2.98 9.55
CA SER A 57 6.84 4.12 9.08
C SER A 57 6.09 4.94 8.03
N ALA A 58 5.52 4.30 7.01
CA ALA A 58 4.71 4.97 6.00
C ALA A 58 3.45 5.62 6.59
N ILE A 59 2.78 4.95 7.50
CA ILE A 59 1.64 5.50 8.26
C ILE A 59 2.07 6.76 8.99
N SER A 60 3.17 6.70 9.74
CA SER A 60 3.70 7.86 10.48
C SER A 60 3.97 9.05 9.55
N GLY A 61 4.56 8.82 8.38
CA GLY A 61 4.79 9.85 7.37
C GLY A 61 3.49 10.51 6.90
N CYS A 62 2.47 9.71 6.58
CA CYS A 62 1.17 10.24 6.16
C CYS A 62 0.48 11.04 7.29
N LEU A 63 0.51 10.56 8.53
CA LEU A 63 -0.03 11.29 9.69
C LEU A 63 0.69 12.63 9.90
N ALA A 64 2.01 12.66 9.70
CA ALA A 64 2.84 13.86 9.80
C ALA A 64 2.52 14.91 8.71
N SER A 65 1.97 14.50 7.57
CA SER A 65 1.45 15.41 6.54
C SER A 65 0.08 16.00 6.89
N GLY A 66 -0.55 15.57 7.99
CA GLY A 66 -1.87 16.01 8.44
C GLY A 66 -3.04 15.20 7.87
N LYS A 67 -2.78 14.09 7.20
CA LYS A 67 -3.81 13.23 6.58
C LYS A 67 -4.07 11.97 7.40
N ASP A 68 -5.32 11.54 7.37
CA ASP A 68 -5.75 10.31 8.04
C ASP A 68 -5.35 9.06 7.27
N VAL A 69 -5.18 7.96 7.99
CA VAL A 69 -4.82 6.65 7.42
C VAL A 69 -5.81 5.59 7.88
N ASP A 70 -6.29 4.80 6.93
CA ASP A 70 -6.99 3.54 7.19
C ASP A 70 -6.02 2.37 6.97
N TYR A 71 -5.73 1.59 8.02
CA TYR A 71 -4.82 0.43 7.98
C TYR A 71 -5.61 -0.88 8.07
N ILE A 72 -5.41 -1.77 7.10
CA ILE A 72 -6.11 -3.06 7.03
C ILE A 72 -5.23 -4.26 7.38
N LYS A 73 -4.00 -4.01 7.83
CA LYS A 73 -3.00 -5.03 8.19
C LYS A 73 -2.69 -5.96 7.01
N VAL A 74 -2.51 -7.26 7.29
CA VAL A 74 -2.25 -8.27 6.25
C VAL A 74 -3.46 -8.38 5.31
N ALA A 75 -3.24 -8.12 4.02
CA ALA A 75 -4.26 -8.22 2.99
C ALA A 75 -3.62 -8.49 1.62
N ALA A 76 -4.31 -9.26 0.79
CA ALA A 76 -3.89 -9.46 -0.59
C ALA A 76 -3.95 -8.16 -1.40
N THR A 77 -2.99 -7.95 -2.28
CA THR A 77 -2.86 -6.75 -3.13
C THR A 77 -4.15 -6.34 -3.86
N PRO A 78 -4.95 -7.27 -4.43
CA PRO A 78 -6.21 -6.91 -5.10
C PRO A 78 -7.23 -6.23 -4.19
N ILE A 79 -7.20 -6.46 -2.87
CA ILE A 79 -8.09 -5.80 -1.91
C ILE A 79 -7.81 -4.29 -1.87
N SER A 80 -6.55 -3.91 -1.95
CA SER A 80 -6.14 -2.50 -1.94
C SER A 80 -6.48 -1.80 -3.26
N ALA A 81 -6.28 -2.46 -4.41
CA ALA A 81 -6.70 -1.95 -5.70
C ALA A 81 -8.23 -1.79 -5.77
N PHE A 82 -9.00 -2.77 -5.28
CA PHE A 82 -10.45 -2.68 -5.14
C PHE A 82 -10.88 -1.47 -4.30
N ALA A 83 -10.19 -1.20 -3.19
CA ALA A 83 -10.55 -0.09 -2.31
C ALA A 83 -10.38 1.26 -3.00
N THR A 84 -9.33 1.46 -3.81
CA THR A 84 -9.15 2.70 -4.57
C THR A 84 -10.17 2.87 -5.70
N THR A 85 -10.72 1.75 -6.19
CA THR A 85 -11.75 1.78 -7.24
C THR A 85 -13.17 2.04 -6.67
N TYR A 86 -13.50 1.37 -5.56
CA TYR A 86 -14.90 1.28 -5.11
C TYR A 86 -15.17 1.93 -3.76
N LEU A 87 -14.15 2.30 -2.98
CA LEU A 87 -14.30 2.81 -1.62
C LEU A 87 -13.75 4.22 -1.42
N ASN A 88 -13.49 4.94 -2.51
CA ASN A 88 -13.08 6.35 -2.53
C ASN A 88 -11.76 6.66 -1.80
N TYR A 89 -10.74 5.81 -2.01
CA TYR A 89 -9.37 6.12 -1.61
C TYR A 89 -8.60 6.72 -2.79
N SER A 90 -7.94 7.87 -2.61
CA SER A 90 -7.05 8.44 -3.63
C SER A 90 -5.85 7.56 -3.90
N TYR A 91 -5.27 7.01 -2.83
CA TYR A 91 -4.13 6.11 -2.89
C TYR A 91 -4.29 4.93 -1.94
N ALA A 92 -3.73 3.79 -2.35
CA ALA A 92 -3.45 2.67 -1.47
C ALA A 92 -1.95 2.33 -1.55
N LEU A 93 -1.31 2.24 -0.39
CA LEU A 93 0.07 1.78 -0.25
C LEU A 93 0.07 0.35 0.25
N VAL A 94 0.66 -0.55 -0.54
CA VAL A 94 0.79 -1.97 -0.23
C VAL A 94 2.25 -2.30 0.03
N ILE A 95 2.55 -2.78 1.22
CA ILE A 95 3.89 -3.19 1.63
C ILE A 95 4.07 -4.65 1.22
N THR A 96 4.76 -4.89 0.11
CA THR A 96 4.94 -6.23 -0.48
C THR A 96 6.03 -6.24 -1.55
N ALA A 97 6.80 -7.30 -1.62
CA ALA A 97 7.68 -7.61 -2.75
C ALA A 97 7.14 -8.74 -3.64
N SER A 98 5.84 -9.09 -3.51
CA SER A 98 5.20 -10.13 -4.34
C SER A 98 5.88 -11.50 -4.19
N HIS A 99 6.55 -12.00 -5.23
CA HIS A 99 7.21 -13.30 -5.31
C HIS A 99 8.72 -13.25 -5.03
N ASN A 100 9.27 -12.10 -4.67
CA ASN A 100 10.67 -11.99 -4.28
C ASN A 100 10.96 -12.81 -3.03
N ILE A 101 12.24 -13.12 -2.80
CA ILE A 101 12.71 -13.80 -1.58
C ILE A 101 12.23 -13.09 -0.31
N TYR A 102 12.20 -13.79 0.81
CA TYR A 102 11.60 -13.29 2.06
C TYR A 102 12.30 -12.05 2.64
N SER A 103 13.61 -11.89 2.37
CA SER A 103 14.41 -10.74 2.84
C SER A 103 14.09 -9.42 2.12
N ASP A 104 13.47 -9.50 0.93
CA ASP A 104 13.07 -8.33 0.18
C ASP A 104 11.71 -7.83 0.68
N ASN A 105 11.47 -6.53 0.47
CA ASN A 105 10.13 -5.97 0.58
C ASN A 105 9.94 -4.86 -0.47
N GLY A 106 8.78 -4.24 -0.50
CA GLY A 106 8.46 -3.21 -1.48
C GLY A 106 7.33 -2.28 -1.03
N LEU A 107 7.30 -1.13 -1.65
CA LEU A 107 6.30 -0.08 -1.48
C LEU A 107 5.55 0.09 -2.79
N LYS A 108 4.38 -0.52 -2.91
CA LYS A 108 3.57 -0.50 -4.13
C LYS A 108 2.40 0.45 -3.97
N VAL A 109 2.28 1.42 -4.86
CA VAL A 109 1.22 2.43 -4.82
C VAL A 109 0.17 2.15 -5.88
N PHE A 110 -1.09 2.12 -5.47
CA PHE A 110 -2.26 2.19 -6.36
C PHE A 110 -2.92 3.55 -6.20
N LYS A 111 -3.29 4.17 -7.30
CA LYS A 111 -4.08 5.38 -7.34
C LYS A 111 -5.56 5.08 -7.58
N LYS A 112 -6.37 6.11 -7.62
CA LYS A 112 -7.81 6.02 -7.93
C LYS A 112 -8.05 5.13 -9.15
N ASN A 113 -9.13 4.35 -9.13
CA ASN A 113 -9.48 3.34 -10.14
C ASN A 113 -8.60 2.06 -10.16
N GLY A 114 -7.83 1.79 -9.10
CA GLY A 114 -7.04 0.56 -8.97
C GLY A 114 -5.81 0.51 -9.87
N LEU A 115 -5.42 1.62 -10.49
CA LEU A 115 -4.30 1.71 -11.41
C LEU A 115 -2.99 1.94 -10.67
N LYS A 116 -1.89 1.47 -11.26
CA LYS A 116 -0.54 1.87 -10.84
C LYS A 116 -0.30 3.35 -11.20
N LEU A 117 0.72 3.94 -10.58
CA LEU A 117 1.24 5.26 -10.98
C LEU A 117 1.76 5.19 -12.42
N SER A 118 1.62 6.28 -13.18
CA SER A 118 2.33 6.45 -14.44
C SER A 118 3.81 6.80 -14.19
N ASP A 119 4.63 6.71 -15.25
CA ASP A 119 6.06 7.04 -15.14
C ASP A 119 6.27 8.50 -14.72
N GLU A 120 5.43 9.43 -15.22
CA GLU A 120 5.48 10.84 -14.84
C GLU A 120 5.10 11.05 -13.36
N GLU A 121 4.10 10.31 -12.88
CA GLU A 121 3.71 10.35 -11.46
C GLU A 121 4.81 9.78 -10.57
N CYS A 122 5.46 8.68 -11.00
CA CYS A 122 6.61 8.11 -10.30
C CYS A 122 7.76 9.13 -10.21
N GLN A 123 8.16 9.73 -11.32
CA GLN A 123 9.21 10.75 -11.35
C GLN A 123 8.91 11.96 -10.46
N SER A 124 7.65 12.43 -10.50
CA SER A 124 7.22 13.53 -9.63
C SER A 124 7.31 13.17 -8.14
N ILE A 125 6.91 11.95 -7.77
CA ILE A 125 7.04 11.46 -6.38
C ILE A 125 8.51 11.29 -6.00
N GLU A 126 9.37 10.74 -6.87
CA GLU A 126 10.80 10.58 -6.64
C GLU A 126 11.49 11.92 -6.31
N GLN A 127 11.11 12.98 -7.01
CA GLN A 127 11.61 14.34 -6.73
C GLN A 127 11.16 14.79 -5.33
N GLU A 128 9.88 14.67 -5.01
CA GLU A 128 9.35 15.07 -3.69
C GLU A 128 9.93 14.25 -2.53
N LEU A 129 10.34 12.98 -2.77
CA LEU A 129 11.01 12.16 -1.76
C LEU A 129 12.37 12.73 -1.33
N THR A 130 13.00 13.57 -2.15
CA THR A 130 14.28 14.24 -1.82
C THR A 130 14.10 15.57 -1.11
N GLU A 131 12.90 16.13 -1.10
CA GLU A 131 12.63 17.43 -0.51
C GLU A 131 12.68 17.42 1.03
N ASN A 132 12.85 18.61 1.60
CA ASN A 132 12.76 18.80 3.05
C ASN A 132 11.33 18.60 3.54
N ILE A 133 11.18 17.84 4.60
CA ILE A 133 9.88 17.57 5.22
C ILE A 133 9.44 18.81 6.02
N SER A 134 8.23 19.29 5.72
CA SER A 134 7.56 20.34 6.48
C SER A 134 6.31 19.77 7.15
N TYR A 135 6.38 19.58 8.46
CA TYR A 135 5.31 18.96 9.24
C TYR A 135 4.05 19.83 9.27
N SER A 136 2.90 19.16 9.07
CA SER A 136 1.59 19.82 9.20
C SER A 136 1.30 20.19 10.66
N LYS A 137 0.65 21.33 10.89
CA LYS A 137 0.09 21.67 12.22
C LYS A 137 -1.10 20.77 12.57
N LYS A 138 -1.84 20.30 11.56
CA LYS A 138 -2.90 19.31 11.73
C LYS A 138 -2.27 17.93 11.87
N ILE A 139 -2.70 17.15 12.85
CA ILE A 139 -2.24 15.78 13.07
C ILE A 139 -3.26 14.82 12.47
N GLY A 140 -2.81 13.96 11.58
CA GLY A 140 -3.63 12.89 11.01
C GLY A 140 -3.96 11.81 12.04
N LYS A 141 -5.00 11.01 11.79
CA LYS A 141 -5.48 9.93 12.66
C LYS A 141 -5.33 8.58 11.98
N LEU A 142 -4.96 7.56 12.75
CA LEU A 142 -4.89 6.17 12.32
C LEU A 142 -6.18 5.43 12.69
N PHE A 143 -6.77 4.73 11.71
CA PHE A 143 -7.92 3.86 11.90
C PHE A 143 -7.60 2.44 11.44
N ILE A 144 -7.90 1.44 12.26
CA ILE A 144 -7.81 0.04 11.87
C ILE A 144 -9.14 -0.39 11.24
N LYS A 145 -9.13 -0.77 9.96
CA LYS A 145 -10.33 -1.14 9.19
C LYS A 145 -10.39 -2.64 8.95
N LYS A 146 -11.34 -3.29 9.60
CA LYS A 146 -11.57 -4.75 9.44
C LYS A 146 -12.56 -5.11 8.32
N ASN A 147 -13.39 -4.16 7.88
CA ASN A 147 -14.51 -4.42 6.98
C ASN A 147 -14.18 -4.39 5.48
N ILE A 148 -13.02 -3.88 5.08
CA ILE A 148 -12.63 -3.74 3.66
C ILE A 148 -12.48 -5.11 2.99
N LYS A 149 -11.84 -6.07 3.67
CA LYS A 149 -11.74 -7.46 3.19
C LYS A 149 -13.14 -8.07 2.93
N LYS A 150 -14.07 -7.89 3.86
CA LYS A 150 -15.46 -8.38 3.71
C LYS A 150 -16.16 -7.72 2.52
N LYS A 151 -15.97 -6.43 2.30
CA LYS A 151 -16.52 -5.71 1.13
C LYS A 151 -15.99 -6.29 -0.18
N TYR A 152 -14.69 -6.58 -0.25
CA TYR A 152 -14.07 -7.22 -1.42
C TYR A 152 -14.63 -8.62 -1.68
N ILE A 153 -14.72 -9.46 -0.66
CA ILE A 153 -15.32 -10.80 -0.78
C ILE A 153 -16.77 -10.71 -1.26
N ASN A 154 -17.56 -9.79 -0.71
CA ASN A 154 -18.95 -9.58 -1.14
C ASN A 154 -19.03 -9.09 -2.61
N TYR A 155 -18.06 -8.27 -3.05
CA TYR A 155 -17.96 -7.86 -4.44
C TYR A 155 -17.68 -9.06 -5.35
N LEU A 156 -16.72 -9.92 -5.00
CA LEU A 156 -16.40 -11.12 -5.78
C LEU A 156 -17.58 -12.08 -5.87
N LYS A 157 -18.29 -12.31 -4.77
CA LYS A 157 -19.49 -13.18 -4.75
C LYS A 157 -20.58 -12.70 -5.70
N LYS A 158 -20.69 -11.40 -5.95
CA LYS A 158 -21.68 -10.84 -6.89
C LYS A 158 -21.33 -11.07 -8.35
N GLN A 159 -20.09 -11.49 -8.68
CA GLN A 159 -19.69 -11.80 -10.06
C GLN A 159 -20.35 -13.08 -10.59
N ASN A 160 -20.97 -13.88 -9.72
CA ASN A 160 -21.75 -15.06 -10.05
C ASN A 160 -21.05 -16.04 -10.99
N ILE A 161 -19.76 -16.29 -10.73
CA ILE A 161 -18.95 -17.23 -11.51
C ILE A 161 -19.34 -18.65 -11.09
N ASN A 162 -19.83 -19.45 -12.03
CA ASN A 162 -20.11 -20.85 -11.78
C ASN A 162 -18.82 -21.68 -11.89
N LEU A 163 -18.45 -22.34 -10.79
CA LEU A 163 -17.26 -23.19 -10.68
C LEU A 163 -17.62 -24.66 -10.39
N ASP A 164 -18.90 -25.04 -10.48
CA ASP A 164 -19.40 -26.36 -10.05
C ASP A 164 -18.75 -27.56 -10.76
N SER A 165 -18.18 -27.32 -11.97
CA SER A 165 -17.49 -28.37 -12.74
C SER A 165 -15.99 -28.45 -12.48
N LEU A 166 -15.43 -27.59 -11.61
CA LEU A 166 -13.99 -27.51 -11.36
C LEU A 166 -13.61 -28.19 -10.04
N ILE A 167 -12.52 -28.96 -10.10
CA ILE A 167 -11.79 -29.39 -8.90
C ILE A 167 -10.61 -28.40 -8.73
N VAL A 168 -10.60 -27.68 -7.61
CA VAL A 168 -9.57 -26.68 -7.33
C VAL A 168 -8.70 -27.16 -6.19
N VAL A 169 -7.39 -27.19 -6.43
CA VAL A 169 -6.37 -27.36 -5.37
C VAL A 169 -5.71 -26.01 -5.16
N LEU A 170 -5.74 -25.52 -3.91
CA LEU A 170 -5.19 -24.21 -3.56
C LEU A 170 -4.00 -24.40 -2.60
N ASP A 171 -2.84 -23.89 -3.03
CA ASP A 171 -1.66 -23.72 -2.16
C ASP A 171 -1.42 -22.23 -1.96
N GLU A 172 -1.64 -21.75 -0.74
CA GLU A 172 -1.48 -20.34 -0.38
C GLU A 172 -0.04 -19.97 0.03
N ALA A 173 0.86 -20.96 0.13
CA ALA A 173 2.29 -20.81 0.40
C ALA A 173 2.61 -19.82 1.56
N ASN A 174 1.83 -19.81 2.64
CA ASN A 174 1.92 -18.84 3.75
C ASN A 174 1.74 -17.35 3.32
N GLY A 175 1.11 -17.11 2.18
CA GLY A 175 0.84 -15.77 1.66
C GLY A 175 -0.27 -15.03 2.42
N SER A 176 -0.61 -13.84 1.94
CA SER A 176 -1.59 -12.95 2.60
C SER A 176 -3.05 -13.44 2.56
N LEU A 177 -3.32 -14.57 1.89
CA LEU A 177 -4.63 -15.22 1.86
C LEU A 177 -4.73 -16.44 2.79
N SER A 178 -3.63 -16.87 3.41
CA SER A 178 -3.57 -18.05 4.30
C SER A 178 -4.18 -17.80 5.70
N ASN A 179 -4.78 -16.61 5.96
CA ASN A 179 -5.41 -16.21 7.22
C ASN A 179 -6.85 -15.74 7.03
#